data_441cb5e6ee278983178d74800db3a915
#
_entry.id   441cb5e6ee278983178d74800db3a915
#
_cell.length_a   1.000
_cell.length_b   1.000
_cell.length_c   1.000
_cell.angle_alpha   90.00
_cell.angle_beta   90.00
_cell.angle_gamma   90.00
#
_symmetry.space_group_name_H-M   'P 1'
#
loop_
_entity.id
_entity.type
_entity.pdbx_description
1 polymer ?
#
loop_
_entity_poly.entity_id
_entity_poly.type
_entity_poly.pdbx_seq_one_letter_code
_entity_poly.pdbx_strand_id
1 'polypeptide(L)'
;MANRVASSFIIAALMLLCGAVALSGTGAPSDASGAPNPIPPTFFGMHINRPNTPWPQVPFGSLRMLGNMTTWFHLEGAGRGRYDWHNLDVWLDAARSHHVDVMYTFSRTPEWAAANTNASCGPRRGEADCSPPKDLEVNATCQSPLAGVTTTDCQFKEFVTSLMNHVCTGTAPNKSCRIVAFSCWNEPNLDGFWVGTYAQSAKMCADMVKIVKDQCRSCTTLTPDISAATSGDTKGNGDSRSYDEWTKNFLAAYKQLGVEYPDAGAFHPYAARTWNLNPVPFPETFAGSACRANTPECPDTLLGKIATMRSLLEKGGMAGKPLWATEGGWGTNGELPDPDVQAAYVARWLILQASSGVARAYWFMWDNGGDARGWGGMWDGRNGINKAGVAYGQVYNWLVGASFTKPCSSDHDVWTCDISRPGGYRARAVWNAAKSYDPQVTSKYATGNDFSQYRDLAGGKSSISGGTVMIGTKAILLETPGPSSEPRK
;
A
#
# COMPACT_ATOMS: atom_id res chain seq x y z
N MET A 1 60.20 28.35 44.74
CA MET A 1 60.11 27.99 46.16
C MET A 1 58.92 27.03 46.24
N ALA A 2 59.17 25.74 46.24
CA ALA A 2 59.33 24.83 47.35
C ALA A 2 58.06 24.93 48.30
N ASN A 3 57.24 23.92 48.40
CA ASN A 3 57.51 22.64 49.03
C ASN A 3 56.40 21.62 48.78
N ARG A 4 56.82 20.39 48.61
CA ARG A 4 56.08 19.12 48.73
C ARG A 4 55.71 18.89 50.22
N VAL A 5 54.61 18.18 50.50
CA VAL A 5 54.58 17.08 51.47
C VAL A 5 53.53 16.03 51.08
N ALA A 6 53.99 14.81 51.04
CA ALA A 6 53.18 13.58 50.92
C ALA A 6 52.88 13.00 52.30
N SER A 7 51.83 12.18 52.40
CA SER A 7 51.68 11.03 53.32
C SER A 7 50.26 10.47 53.19
N SER A 8 50.05 9.30 52.69
CA SER A 8 50.14 7.93 53.16
C SER A 8 48.87 7.42 53.85
N PHE A 9 48.22 6.47 53.14
CA PHE A 9 47.53 5.25 53.55
C PHE A 9 46.77 5.13 54.92
N ILE A 10 45.51 4.77 54.86
CA ILE A 10 44.96 3.63 55.62
C ILE A 10 43.81 2.99 54.82
N ILE A 11 43.91 1.65 54.63
CA ILE A 11 42.93 0.76 54.06
C ILE A 11 41.97 0.38 55.22
N ALA A 12 40.65 0.51 54.95
CA ALA A 12 39.64 -0.15 55.76
C ALA A 12 38.65 -0.85 54.80
N ALA A 13 38.72 -2.16 54.75
CA ALA A 13 37.78 -3.05 54.09
C ALA A 13 36.47 -3.07 54.88
N LEU A 14 35.36 -2.70 54.27
CA LEU A 14 34.03 -2.99 54.79
C LEU A 14 33.28 -3.83 53.75
N MET A 15 33.12 -5.14 54.06
CA MET A 15 32.22 -6.03 53.34
C MET A 15 30.78 -5.62 53.62
N LEU A 16 30.05 -5.18 52.61
CA LEU A 16 28.59 -5.11 52.66
C LEU A 16 28.03 -6.15 51.71
N LEU A 17 27.35 -7.14 52.29
CA LEU A 17 26.48 -8.06 51.58
C LEU A 17 25.35 -7.25 50.92
N CYS A 18 25.33 -7.16 49.57
CA CYS A 18 24.14 -6.77 48.80
C CYS A 18 23.48 -8.04 48.30
N GLY A 19 22.33 -8.37 48.90
CA GLY A 19 21.44 -9.42 48.41
C GLY A 19 20.95 -9.09 46.99
N ALA A 20 21.19 -10.01 46.06
CA ALA A 20 20.65 -9.97 44.73
C ALA A 20 19.14 -10.27 44.80
N VAL A 21 18.32 -9.24 44.66
CA VAL A 21 16.90 -9.42 44.31
C VAL A 21 16.86 -9.73 42.81
N ALA A 22 16.65 -11.00 42.47
CA ALA A 22 16.34 -11.44 41.12
C ALA A 22 14.95 -10.92 40.74
N LEU A 23 14.88 -9.82 39.99
CA LEU A 23 13.70 -9.46 39.22
C LEU A 23 13.57 -10.45 38.09
N SER A 24 12.73 -11.47 38.28
CA SER A 24 12.24 -12.33 37.21
C SER A 24 11.34 -11.50 36.28
N GLY A 25 11.97 -10.82 35.35
CA GLY A 25 11.30 -10.30 34.16
C GLY A 25 10.83 -11.48 33.32
N THR A 26 9.52 -11.76 33.34
CA THR A 26 8.89 -12.62 32.35
C THR A 26 8.94 -11.92 30.98
N GLY A 27 10.08 -12.03 30.35
CA GLY A 27 10.19 -11.77 28.94
C GLY A 27 9.32 -12.78 28.21
N ALA A 28 8.31 -12.29 27.49
CA ALA A 28 7.59 -13.12 26.53
C ALA A 28 8.62 -13.80 25.61
N PRO A 29 8.48 -15.10 25.34
CA PRO A 29 9.37 -15.76 24.42
C PRO A 29 9.27 -15.08 23.07
N SER A 30 10.36 -14.50 22.60
CA SER A 30 10.55 -14.19 21.19
C SER A 30 10.57 -15.53 20.48
N ASP A 31 9.51 -15.88 19.78
CA ASP A 31 9.50 -16.99 18.83
C ASP A 31 10.51 -16.69 17.73
N ALA A 32 11.76 -17.05 17.97
CA ALA A 32 12.85 -17.06 17.01
C ALA A 32 12.79 -18.34 16.17
N SER A 33 11.63 -18.67 15.61
CA SER A 33 11.50 -19.62 14.49
C SER A 33 10.82 -18.88 13.34
N GLY A 34 11.50 -17.83 12.85
CA GLY A 34 11.00 -16.97 11.77
C GLY A 34 11.04 -17.63 10.41
N ALA A 35 10.25 -18.66 10.18
CA ALA A 35 9.82 -18.96 8.82
C ALA A 35 8.98 -17.75 8.36
N PRO A 36 9.35 -17.13 7.22
CA PRO A 36 8.58 -15.97 6.74
C PRO A 36 7.14 -16.38 6.51
N ASN A 37 6.19 -15.54 7.00
CA ASN A 37 4.77 -15.83 6.89
C ASN A 37 4.35 -16.02 5.43
N PRO A 38 3.51 -17.03 5.12
CA PRO A 38 2.98 -17.21 3.78
C PRO A 38 2.19 -15.98 3.32
N ILE A 39 2.36 -15.60 2.06
CA ILE A 39 1.64 -14.48 1.43
C ILE A 39 0.14 -14.82 1.40
N PRO A 40 -0.72 -14.03 2.05
CA PRO A 40 -2.15 -14.28 2.05
C PRO A 40 -2.80 -13.81 0.72
N PRO A 41 -3.99 -14.33 0.36
CA PRO A 41 -4.78 -13.80 -0.76
C PRO A 41 -5.01 -12.30 -0.69
N THR A 42 -5.15 -11.76 0.52
CA THR A 42 -5.41 -10.33 0.79
C THR A 42 -4.23 -9.42 0.47
N PHE A 43 -3.02 -9.96 0.22
CA PHE A 43 -1.91 -9.18 -0.33
C PHE A 43 -2.28 -8.61 -1.71
N PHE A 44 -3.01 -9.38 -2.52
CA PHE A 44 -3.40 -9.00 -3.87
C PHE A 44 -4.64 -8.11 -3.83
N GLY A 45 -4.41 -6.80 -3.93
CA GLY A 45 -5.44 -5.78 -3.96
C GLY A 45 -5.78 -5.31 -5.38
N MET A 46 -7.02 -4.86 -5.57
CA MET A 46 -7.52 -4.34 -6.83
C MET A 46 -8.34 -3.07 -6.59
N HIS A 47 -8.25 -2.11 -7.51
CA HIS A 47 -9.19 -1.02 -7.66
C HIS A 47 -10.07 -1.27 -8.88
N ILE A 48 -11.40 -1.24 -8.70
CA ILE A 48 -12.38 -1.34 -9.78
C ILE A 48 -13.12 0.00 -9.84
N ASN A 49 -13.05 0.66 -10.98
CA ASN A 49 -13.49 2.06 -11.08
C ASN A 49 -15.02 2.21 -11.21
N ARG A 50 -15.69 1.26 -11.86
CA ARG A 50 -17.11 1.38 -12.20
C ARG A 50 -17.96 0.20 -11.71
N PRO A 51 -19.11 0.45 -11.08
CA PRO A 51 -19.94 -0.61 -10.52
C PRO A 51 -20.60 -1.52 -11.57
N ASN A 52 -20.71 -1.07 -12.81
CA ASN A 52 -21.26 -1.85 -13.93
C ASN A 52 -20.19 -2.60 -14.75
N THR A 53 -18.92 -2.49 -14.39
CA THR A 53 -17.86 -3.33 -14.96
C THR A 53 -18.03 -4.75 -14.45
N PRO A 54 -17.92 -5.78 -15.30
CA PRO A 54 -17.92 -7.16 -14.84
C PRO A 54 -16.85 -7.41 -13.78
N TRP A 55 -17.21 -8.19 -12.74
CA TRP A 55 -16.25 -8.52 -11.68
C TRP A 55 -15.01 -9.19 -12.28
N PRO A 56 -13.80 -8.85 -11.77
CA PRO A 56 -12.56 -9.41 -12.29
C PRO A 56 -12.56 -10.94 -12.35
N GLN A 57 -12.19 -11.50 -13.51
CA GLN A 57 -12.07 -12.95 -13.72
C GLN A 57 -10.73 -13.51 -13.22
N VAL A 58 -9.89 -12.67 -12.61
CA VAL A 58 -8.65 -13.08 -11.94
C VAL A 58 -8.85 -13.05 -10.44
N PRO A 59 -8.20 -13.97 -9.69
CA PRO A 59 -8.29 -13.97 -8.24
C PRO A 59 -7.59 -12.76 -7.63
N PHE A 60 -8.24 -12.15 -6.65
CA PHE A 60 -7.67 -11.14 -5.77
C PHE A 60 -8.39 -11.20 -4.41
N GLY A 61 -7.78 -10.71 -3.34
CA GLY A 61 -8.31 -10.85 -1.99
C GLY A 61 -8.69 -9.54 -1.31
N SER A 62 -8.42 -8.39 -1.93
CA SER A 62 -8.73 -7.07 -1.35
C SER A 62 -9.22 -6.09 -2.40
N LEU A 63 -10.31 -5.38 -2.12
CA LEU A 63 -10.87 -4.30 -2.95
C LEU A 63 -10.62 -2.96 -2.27
N ARG A 64 -10.02 -2.02 -2.96
CA ARG A 64 -9.93 -0.62 -2.50
C ARG A 64 -11.08 0.19 -3.07
N MET A 65 -11.80 0.87 -2.20
CA MET A 65 -12.89 1.78 -2.56
C MET A 65 -12.39 3.22 -2.47
N LEU A 66 -12.24 3.83 -3.64
CA LEU A 66 -11.93 5.24 -3.85
C LEU A 66 -12.54 5.70 -5.18
N GLY A 67 -13.23 6.79 -5.20
CA GLY A 67 -13.97 7.21 -6.39
C GLY A 67 -15.28 6.44 -6.54
N ASN A 68 -15.36 5.40 -7.24
CA ASN A 68 -16.44 4.38 -7.37
C ASN A 68 -17.85 4.82 -6.94
N MET A 69 -18.16 6.12 -6.95
CA MET A 69 -19.37 6.74 -6.39
C MET A 69 -19.55 6.51 -4.86
N THR A 70 -18.44 6.41 -4.11
CA THR A 70 -18.46 6.06 -2.67
C THR A 70 -17.68 7.01 -1.77
N THR A 71 -17.18 8.14 -2.30
CA THR A 71 -16.51 9.17 -1.49
C THR A 71 -17.48 9.92 -0.60
N TRP A 72 -17.02 10.67 0.39
CA TRP A 72 -17.88 11.46 1.27
C TRP A 72 -18.85 12.34 0.50
N PHE A 73 -18.37 13.04 -0.54
CA PHE A 73 -19.23 13.83 -1.44
C PHE A 73 -20.36 12.99 -2.08
N HIS A 74 -20.07 11.77 -2.53
CA HIS A 74 -21.09 10.92 -3.15
C HIS A 74 -22.10 10.40 -2.14
N LEU A 75 -21.65 10.09 -0.93
CA LEU A 75 -22.49 9.46 0.09
C LEU A 75 -23.30 10.47 0.89
N GLU A 76 -22.86 11.74 1.00
CA GLU A 76 -23.53 12.78 1.80
C GLU A 76 -23.57 14.15 1.07
N GLY A 77 -23.45 14.17 -0.26
CA GLY A 77 -23.39 15.41 -1.04
C GLY A 77 -24.66 16.25 -0.99
N ALA A 78 -25.83 15.64 -0.73
CA ALA A 78 -27.11 16.33 -0.66
C ALA A 78 -27.30 17.22 0.59
N GLY A 79 -26.36 17.16 1.56
CA GLY A 79 -26.36 17.94 2.79
C GLY A 79 -26.16 17.08 4.04
N ARG A 80 -25.82 17.74 5.15
CA ARG A 80 -25.49 17.10 6.43
C ARG A 80 -26.59 16.13 6.89
N GLY A 81 -26.22 14.88 7.16
CA GLY A 81 -27.12 13.81 7.61
C GLY A 81 -27.98 13.20 6.50
N ARG A 82 -27.77 13.58 5.23
CA ARG A 82 -28.54 13.09 4.08
C ARG A 82 -27.71 12.10 3.27
N TYR A 83 -27.72 10.85 3.72
CA TYR A 83 -26.87 9.79 3.16
C TYR A 83 -27.54 9.04 2.01
N ASP A 84 -26.75 8.73 0.96
CA ASP A 84 -27.08 7.77 -0.09
C ASP A 84 -26.06 6.63 -0.07
N TRP A 85 -26.47 5.49 0.48
CA TRP A 85 -25.63 4.31 0.61
C TRP A 85 -25.72 3.34 -0.57
N HIS A 86 -26.56 3.62 -1.58
CA HIS A 86 -26.88 2.67 -2.63
C HIS A 86 -25.63 2.10 -3.35
N ASN A 87 -24.78 2.98 -3.86
CA ASN A 87 -23.57 2.54 -4.56
C ASN A 87 -22.59 1.81 -3.63
N LEU A 88 -22.48 2.25 -2.37
CA LEU A 88 -21.64 1.56 -1.38
C LEU A 88 -22.14 0.13 -1.15
N ASP A 89 -23.44 -0.04 -0.97
CA ASP A 89 -24.03 -1.38 -0.74
C ASP A 89 -23.85 -2.31 -1.92
N VAL A 90 -24.00 -1.83 -3.15
CA VAL A 90 -23.70 -2.62 -4.38
C VAL A 90 -22.28 -3.17 -4.37
N TRP A 91 -21.30 -2.33 -4.04
CA TRP A 91 -19.90 -2.75 -3.96
C TRP A 91 -19.64 -3.74 -2.82
N LEU A 92 -20.21 -3.48 -1.63
CA LEU A 92 -20.03 -4.33 -0.45
C LEU A 92 -20.68 -5.71 -0.65
N ASP A 93 -21.82 -5.77 -1.33
CA ASP A 93 -22.49 -7.03 -1.66
C ASP A 93 -21.72 -7.82 -2.73
N ALA A 94 -21.17 -7.15 -3.74
CA ALA A 94 -20.30 -7.77 -4.72
C ALA A 94 -19.02 -8.35 -4.07
N ALA A 95 -18.32 -7.55 -3.24
CA ALA A 95 -17.13 -8.00 -2.53
C ALA A 95 -17.41 -9.20 -1.62
N ARG A 96 -18.52 -9.17 -0.88
CA ARG A 96 -18.96 -10.27 -0.01
C ARG A 96 -19.25 -11.55 -0.81
N SER A 97 -19.92 -11.46 -1.95
CA SER A 97 -20.25 -12.60 -2.79
C SER A 97 -19.02 -13.30 -3.37
N HIS A 98 -17.91 -12.56 -3.49
CA HIS A 98 -16.63 -13.04 -3.96
C HIS A 98 -15.58 -13.27 -2.85
N HIS A 99 -15.96 -13.13 -1.58
CA HIS A 99 -15.08 -13.32 -0.42
C HIS A 99 -13.82 -12.41 -0.44
N VAL A 100 -14.02 -11.15 -0.83
CA VAL A 100 -12.95 -10.15 -0.96
C VAL A 100 -13.06 -9.14 0.19
N ASP A 101 -11.96 -8.89 0.90
CA ASP A 101 -11.86 -7.83 1.91
C ASP A 101 -12.05 -6.45 1.28
N VAL A 102 -12.70 -5.53 2.00
CA VAL A 102 -12.89 -4.16 1.53
C VAL A 102 -12.08 -3.20 2.39
N MET A 103 -11.29 -2.36 1.71
CA MET A 103 -10.65 -1.17 2.26
C MET A 103 -11.37 0.08 1.73
N TYR A 104 -11.71 1.00 2.63
CA TYR A 104 -12.33 2.29 2.30
C TYR A 104 -11.31 3.42 2.48
N THR A 105 -11.17 4.28 1.47
CA THR A 105 -10.35 5.50 1.55
C THR A 105 -11.24 6.72 1.64
N PHE A 106 -11.12 7.51 2.72
CA PHE A 106 -11.81 8.79 2.85
C PHE A 106 -11.25 9.79 1.83
N SER A 107 -12.12 10.57 1.24
CA SER A 107 -11.76 11.61 0.27
C SER A 107 -12.96 12.48 -0.10
N ARG A 108 -12.70 13.63 -0.70
CA ARG A 108 -13.67 14.54 -1.30
C ARG A 108 -14.66 15.13 -0.31
N THR A 109 -14.28 16.22 0.33
CA THR A 109 -15.17 16.99 1.20
C THR A 109 -16.37 17.52 0.39
N PRO A 110 -17.63 17.27 0.80
CA PRO A 110 -18.79 17.85 0.14
C PRO A 110 -18.78 19.39 0.24
N GLU A 111 -19.30 20.07 -0.76
CA GLU A 111 -19.31 21.54 -0.81
C GLU A 111 -19.93 22.16 0.45
N TRP A 112 -21.02 21.59 0.96
CA TRP A 112 -21.69 22.08 2.17
C TRP A 112 -20.81 21.98 3.44
N ALA A 113 -19.84 21.07 3.47
CA ALA A 113 -18.90 20.88 4.59
C ALA A 113 -17.55 21.60 4.39
N ALA A 114 -17.23 22.03 3.17
CA ALA A 114 -15.94 22.57 2.81
C ALA A 114 -15.65 23.94 3.43
N ALA A 115 -14.41 24.15 3.88
CA ALA A 115 -13.92 25.45 4.37
C ALA A 115 -13.74 26.46 3.22
N ASN A 116 -13.37 25.96 2.03
CA ASN A 116 -13.14 26.78 0.85
C ASN A 116 -13.88 26.20 -0.36
N THR A 117 -15.05 26.74 -0.63
CA THR A 117 -15.91 26.34 -1.77
C THR A 117 -15.43 26.88 -3.12
N ASN A 118 -14.49 27.84 -3.12
CA ASN A 118 -13.88 28.41 -4.32
C ASN A 118 -12.53 27.76 -4.67
N ALA A 119 -12.04 26.83 -3.84
CA ALA A 119 -10.83 26.10 -4.16
C ALA A 119 -11.06 25.35 -5.46
N SER A 120 -10.24 25.62 -6.46
CA SER A 120 -10.18 24.85 -7.71
C SER A 120 -9.54 23.49 -7.41
N CYS A 121 -10.25 22.66 -6.70
CA CYS A 121 -9.84 21.33 -6.31
C CYS A 121 -10.24 20.35 -7.40
N GLY A 122 -9.33 20.10 -8.33
CA GLY A 122 -9.54 19.07 -9.35
C GLY A 122 -10.38 19.50 -10.56
N PRO A 123 -10.55 18.60 -11.53
CA PRO A 123 -11.12 18.94 -12.84
C PRO A 123 -12.63 19.10 -12.86
N ARG A 124 -13.33 18.87 -11.77
CA ARG A 124 -14.81 18.88 -11.72
C ARG A 124 -15.32 20.11 -11.00
N ARG A 125 -16.15 20.88 -11.69
CA ARG A 125 -16.81 22.06 -11.11
C ARG A 125 -17.82 21.64 -10.03
N GLY A 126 -17.79 22.30 -8.89
CA GLY A 126 -18.76 22.13 -7.79
C GLY A 126 -18.35 21.16 -6.71
N GLU A 127 -17.19 20.53 -6.84
CA GLU A 127 -16.63 19.65 -5.82
C GLU A 127 -15.48 20.36 -5.12
N ALA A 128 -15.65 20.74 -3.85
CA ALA A 128 -14.57 21.28 -3.03
C ALA A 128 -13.65 20.14 -2.51
N ASP A 129 -13.31 19.21 -3.37
CA ASP A 129 -12.72 17.92 -3.12
C ASP A 129 -11.47 17.96 -2.22
N CYS A 130 -10.65 19.00 -2.36
CA CYS A 130 -9.41 19.19 -1.64
C CYS A 130 -9.53 20.04 -0.39
N SER A 131 -10.70 20.62 -0.13
CA SER A 131 -10.89 21.50 1.02
C SER A 131 -10.98 20.71 2.33
N PRO A 132 -10.30 21.14 3.41
CA PRO A 132 -10.63 20.62 4.73
C PRO A 132 -12.08 20.97 5.13
N PRO A 133 -12.69 20.22 6.07
CA PRO A 133 -13.98 20.58 6.65
C PRO A 133 -13.92 21.96 7.33
N LYS A 134 -14.97 22.76 7.16
CA LYS A 134 -15.04 24.15 7.70
C LYS A 134 -15.10 24.22 9.23
N ASP A 135 -15.51 23.14 9.89
CA ASP A 135 -15.59 23.06 11.34
C ASP A 135 -14.45 22.26 11.98
N LEU A 136 -13.41 21.94 11.19
CA LEU A 136 -12.29 21.11 11.64
C LEU A 136 -11.59 21.68 12.89
N GLU A 137 -11.46 23.00 13.00
CA GLU A 137 -10.82 23.70 14.10
C GLU A 137 -11.80 24.60 14.90
N VAL A 138 -13.07 24.57 14.56
CA VAL A 138 -14.10 25.40 15.17
C VAL A 138 -15.00 24.56 16.07
N ASN A 139 -15.23 25.01 17.30
CA ASN A 139 -16.20 24.35 18.18
C ASN A 139 -17.61 24.47 17.61
N ALA A 140 -18.27 23.35 17.46
CA ALA A 140 -19.63 23.26 16.96
C ALA A 140 -20.42 22.23 17.79
N THR A 141 -21.75 22.30 17.73
CA THR A 141 -22.60 21.27 18.34
C THR A 141 -22.73 20.12 17.33
N CYS A 142 -22.23 18.95 17.71
CA CYS A 142 -22.35 17.74 16.90
C CYS A 142 -23.78 17.16 17.00
N GLN A 143 -24.27 16.61 15.89
CA GLN A 143 -25.55 15.89 15.84
C GLN A 143 -25.40 14.48 16.40
N SER A 144 -26.53 13.76 16.58
CA SER A 144 -26.51 12.36 16.98
C SER A 144 -25.62 11.51 16.06
N PRO A 145 -24.79 10.57 16.62
CA PRO A 145 -24.74 10.18 18.04
C PRO A 145 -23.96 11.11 18.95
N LEU A 146 -23.38 12.18 18.45
CA LEU A 146 -22.58 13.15 19.20
C LEU A 146 -23.42 14.32 19.73
N ALA A 147 -24.75 14.23 19.65
CA ALA A 147 -25.68 15.29 20.01
C ALA A 147 -25.44 15.83 21.43
N GLY A 148 -25.51 17.15 21.56
CA GLY A 148 -25.32 17.85 22.83
C GLY A 148 -23.89 18.12 23.22
N VAL A 149 -22.91 17.58 22.48
CA VAL A 149 -21.49 17.80 22.73
C VAL A 149 -20.96 18.89 21.80
N THR A 150 -20.39 19.95 22.36
CA THR A 150 -19.61 20.93 21.59
C THR A 150 -18.22 20.37 21.35
N THR A 151 -17.83 20.24 20.09
CA THR A 151 -16.51 19.73 19.69
C THR A 151 -16.13 20.28 18.31
N THR A 152 -14.87 20.06 17.92
CA THR A 152 -14.40 20.39 16.58
C THR A 152 -14.59 19.19 15.64
N ASP A 153 -14.56 19.43 14.32
CA ASP A 153 -14.65 18.39 13.29
C ASP A 153 -15.94 17.56 13.36
N CYS A 154 -17.06 18.15 13.77
CA CYS A 154 -18.31 17.44 13.92
C CYS A 154 -18.80 16.83 12.60
N GLN A 155 -18.66 17.55 11.48
CA GLN A 155 -19.19 17.11 10.19
C GLN A 155 -18.49 15.83 9.70
N PHE A 156 -17.17 15.78 9.79
CA PHE A 156 -16.42 14.56 9.41
C PHE A 156 -16.65 13.42 10.41
N LYS A 157 -16.62 13.71 11.70
CA LYS A 157 -16.91 12.70 12.74
C LYS A 157 -18.29 12.06 12.60
N GLU A 158 -19.30 12.85 12.29
CA GLU A 158 -20.67 12.37 12.06
C GLU A 158 -20.74 11.49 10.83
N PHE A 159 -20.06 11.88 9.74
CA PHE A 159 -19.97 11.06 8.54
C PHE A 159 -19.29 9.71 8.84
N VAL A 160 -18.10 9.72 9.48
CA VAL A 160 -17.39 8.47 9.85
C VAL A 160 -18.27 7.60 10.76
N THR A 161 -18.94 8.19 11.76
CA THR A 161 -19.81 7.45 12.66
C THR A 161 -21.01 6.84 11.94
N SER A 162 -21.61 7.58 11.02
CA SER A 162 -22.77 7.11 10.24
C SER A 162 -22.36 6.00 9.27
N LEU A 163 -21.17 6.13 8.62
CA LEU A 163 -20.60 5.06 7.81
C LEU A 163 -20.39 3.79 8.63
N MET A 164 -19.74 3.90 9.80
CA MET A 164 -19.52 2.75 10.69
C MET A 164 -20.82 2.10 11.15
N ASN A 165 -21.87 2.89 11.46
CA ASN A 165 -23.17 2.35 11.82
C ASN A 165 -23.88 1.66 10.65
N HIS A 166 -23.66 2.13 9.41
CA HIS A 166 -24.21 1.52 8.21
C HIS A 166 -23.53 0.21 7.83
N VAL A 167 -22.19 0.16 7.92
CA VAL A 167 -21.41 -0.98 7.42
C VAL A 167 -21.13 -2.05 8.47
N CYS A 168 -21.39 -1.77 9.75
CA CYS A 168 -21.06 -2.67 10.86
C CYS A 168 -22.29 -3.08 11.66
N THR A 169 -22.32 -4.32 12.14
CA THR A 169 -23.35 -4.89 13.00
C THR A 169 -22.76 -5.38 14.32
N GLY A 170 -23.62 -5.54 15.32
CA GLY A 170 -23.22 -6.00 16.66
C GLY A 170 -22.94 -4.85 17.62
N THR A 171 -22.20 -5.14 18.71
CA THR A 171 -21.95 -4.21 19.80
C THR A 171 -20.52 -3.72 19.80
N ALA A 172 -20.33 -2.42 19.95
CA ALA A 172 -19.00 -1.82 20.11
C ALA A 172 -18.31 -2.37 21.39
N PRO A 173 -16.98 -2.51 21.41
CA PRO A 173 -16.03 -2.19 20.35
C PRO A 173 -15.76 -3.35 19.36
N ASN A 174 -16.55 -4.41 19.40
CA ASN A 174 -16.33 -5.66 18.67
C ASN A 174 -17.37 -5.87 17.55
N LYS A 175 -17.77 -4.79 16.88
CA LYS A 175 -18.67 -4.89 15.73
C LYS A 175 -18.02 -5.69 14.59
N SER A 176 -18.84 -6.46 13.86
CA SER A 176 -18.47 -7.09 12.60
C SER A 176 -18.80 -6.16 11.45
N CYS A 177 -17.83 -5.86 10.60
CA CYS A 177 -17.94 -4.85 9.56
C CYS A 177 -17.75 -5.43 8.16
N ARG A 178 -18.53 -4.94 7.18
CA ARG A 178 -18.35 -5.23 5.75
C ARG A 178 -17.09 -4.55 5.16
N ILE A 179 -16.63 -3.47 5.79
CA ILE A 179 -15.35 -2.81 5.50
C ILE A 179 -14.39 -3.15 6.63
N VAL A 180 -13.23 -3.71 6.30
CA VAL A 180 -12.27 -4.20 7.30
C VAL A 180 -11.05 -3.30 7.48
N ALA A 181 -10.89 -2.31 6.58
CA ALA A 181 -9.77 -1.36 6.65
C ALA A 181 -10.21 0.05 6.20
N PHE A 182 -9.67 1.07 6.85
CA PHE A 182 -10.01 2.48 6.63
C PHE A 182 -8.75 3.33 6.51
N SER A 183 -8.57 4.05 5.39
CA SER A 183 -7.49 5.00 5.18
C SER A 183 -7.97 6.43 5.39
N CYS A 184 -7.15 7.22 6.08
CA CYS A 184 -7.54 8.56 6.53
C CYS A 184 -7.90 9.53 5.39
N TRP A 185 -7.14 9.53 4.29
CA TRP A 185 -7.39 10.40 3.13
C TRP A 185 -6.56 9.97 1.92
N ASN A 186 -7.06 10.31 0.70
CA ASN A 186 -6.34 10.04 -0.55
C ASN A 186 -5.37 11.16 -0.87
N GLU A 187 -4.09 10.83 -1.10
CA GLU A 187 -3.01 11.66 -1.65
C GLU A 187 -2.97 13.14 -1.15
N PRO A 188 -3.00 13.38 0.17
CA PRO A 188 -3.08 14.75 0.68
C PRO A 188 -1.80 15.56 0.49
N ASN A 189 -0.74 14.96 -0.05
CA ASN A 189 0.46 15.67 -0.50
C ASN A 189 0.31 16.29 -1.89
N LEU A 190 -0.82 16.05 -2.58
CA LEU A 190 -1.17 16.67 -3.85
C LEU A 190 -2.29 17.68 -3.63
N ASP A 191 -2.11 18.92 -4.11
CA ASP A 191 -3.08 20.02 -3.91
C ASP A 191 -4.46 19.73 -4.51
N GLY A 192 -4.52 18.87 -5.53
CA GLY A 192 -5.78 18.38 -6.08
C GLY A 192 -6.62 17.54 -5.11
N PHE A 193 -6.06 17.10 -3.98
CA PHE A 193 -6.74 16.27 -2.99
C PHE A 193 -6.74 16.87 -1.58
N TRP A 194 -5.85 17.84 -1.27
CA TRP A 194 -5.81 18.47 0.04
C TRP A 194 -5.06 19.81 0.03
N VAL A 195 -5.75 20.88 0.39
CA VAL A 195 -5.15 22.23 0.54
C VAL A 195 -5.03 22.66 2.02
N GLY A 196 -5.36 21.79 2.95
CA GLY A 196 -5.20 22.04 4.38
C GLY A 196 -3.76 21.85 4.87
N THR A 197 -3.56 22.12 6.16
CA THR A 197 -2.27 21.94 6.84
C THR A 197 -2.02 20.46 7.22
N TYR A 198 -0.77 20.12 7.57
CA TYR A 198 -0.42 18.82 8.14
C TYR A 198 -1.15 18.54 9.45
N ALA A 199 -1.31 19.58 10.31
CA ALA A 199 -2.02 19.47 11.58
C ALA A 199 -3.51 19.16 11.39
N GLN A 200 -4.15 19.78 10.40
CA GLN A 200 -5.54 19.51 10.04
C GLN A 200 -5.71 18.08 9.53
N SER A 201 -4.81 17.62 8.64
CA SER A 201 -4.84 16.23 8.17
C SER A 201 -4.60 15.23 9.31
N ALA A 202 -3.66 15.51 10.20
CA ALA A 202 -3.36 14.68 11.37
C ALA A 202 -4.56 14.58 12.32
N LYS A 203 -5.26 15.71 12.55
CA LYS A 203 -6.45 15.76 13.40
C LYS A 203 -7.61 14.93 12.81
N MET A 204 -7.94 15.13 11.54
CA MET A 204 -8.97 14.31 10.86
C MET A 204 -8.63 12.81 10.91
N CYS A 205 -7.37 12.46 10.68
CA CYS A 205 -6.92 11.08 10.77
C CYS A 205 -7.10 10.52 12.19
N ALA A 206 -6.73 11.27 13.22
CA ALA A 206 -6.91 10.86 14.62
C ALA A 206 -8.39 10.67 14.99
N ASP A 207 -9.26 11.56 14.53
CA ASP A 207 -10.72 11.46 14.74
C ASP A 207 -11.28 10.19 14.06
N MET A 208 -10.86 9.89 12.82
CA MET A 208 -11.23 8.66 12.13
C MET A 208 -10.74 7.41 12.87
N VAL A 209 -9.45 7.36 13.23
CA VAL A 209 -8.86 6.23 13.96
C VAL A 209 -9.64 5.96 15.25
N LYS A 210 -9.90 6.98 16.03
CA LYS A 210 -10.65 6.84 17.29
C LYS A 210 -12.05 6.26 17.05
N ILE A 211 -12.83 6.82 16.12
CA ILE A 211 -14.20 6.37 15.85
C ILE A 211 -14.23 4.92 15.36
N VAL A 212 -13.33 4.57 14.43
CA VAL A 212 -13.24 3.21 13.91
C VAL A 212 -12.89 2.23 15.03
N LYS A 213 -11.87 2.53 15.85
CA LYS A 213 -11.42 1.66 16.93
C LYS A 213 -12.42 1.54 18.09
N ASP A 214 -13.14 2.59 18.40
CA ASP A 214 -14.21 2.56 19.40
C ASP A 214 -15.36 1.64 18.97
N GLN A 215 -15.60 1.45 17.69
CA GLN A 215 -16.69 0.61 17.18
C GLN A 215 -16.23 -0.78 16.73
N CYS A 216 -15.06 -0.87 16.09
CA CYS A 216 -14.50 -2.10 15.52
C CYS A 216 -13.00 -2.18 15.81
N ARG A 217 -12.64 -2.77 16.93
CA ARG A 217 -11.24 -2.90 17.35
C ARG A 217 -10.40 -3.74 16.38
N SER A 218 -11.02 -4.71 15.71
CA SER A 218 -10.37 -5.57 14.70
C SER A 218 -10.22 -4.92 13.33
N CYS A 219 -10.93 -3.82 13.06
CA CYS A 219 -10.78 -3.09 11.82
C CYS A 219 -9.40 -2.41 11.77
N THR A 220 -8.73 -2.48 10.62
CA THR A 220 -7.42 -1.86 10.42
C THR A 220 -7.57 -0.38 10.04
N THR A 221 -6.83 0.48 10.70
CA THR A 221 -6.75 1.91 10.34
C THR A 221 -5.40 2.21 9.71
N LEU A 222 -5.39 3.05 8.66
CA LEU A 222 -4.20 3.41 7.91
C LEU A 222 -3.94 4.91 7.97
N THR A 223 -2.67 5.30 7.83
CA THR A 223 -2.31 6.70 7.56
C THR A 223 -2.99 7.18 6.26
N PRO A 224 -2.98 8.48 5.95
CA PRO A 224 -3.33 8.93 4.61
C PRO A 224 -2.51 8.20 3.53
N ASP A 225 -3.13 7.96 2.38
CA ASP A 225 -2.51 7.34 1.21
C ASP A 225 -1.59 8.34 0.52
N ILE A 226 -0.30 8.29 0.76
CA ILE A 226 0.66 9.29 0.27
C ILE A 226 1.08 8.96 -1.16
N SER A 227 0.93 9.89 -2.09
CA SER A 227 1.48 9.76 -3.44
C SER A 227 3.00 9.83 -3.40
N ALA A 228 3.66 8.68 -3.56
CA ALA A 228 5.12 8.62 -3.62
C ALA A 228 5.64 8.85 -5.05
N ALA A 229 5.07 9.84 -5.76
CA ALA A 229 5.64 10.34 -7.00
C ALA A 229 7.05 10.90 -6.73
N THR A 230 7.90 10.91 -7.76
CA THR A 230 9.28 11.39 -7.62
C THR A 230 9.34 12.84 -7.15
N SER A 231 10.26 13.11 -6.25
CA SER A 231 10.61 14.47 -5.87
C SER A 231 11.18 15.23 -7.09
N GLY A 232 10.69 16.42 -7.34
CA GLY A 232 11.27 17.33 -8.33
C GLY A 232 10.40 17.66 -9.55
N ASP A 233 9.27 17.01 -9.77
CA ASP A 233 8.34 17.37 -10.83
C ASP A 233 7.07 18.00 -10.25
N THR A 234 7.25 19.16 -9.60
CA THR A 234 6.17 19.98 -9.05
C THR A 234 5.62 21.00 -10.05
N LYS A 235 6.10 20.99 -11.31
CA LYS A 235 5.83 22.09 -12.25
C LYS A 235 4.57 21.94 -13.11
N GLY A 236 3.71 20.94 -12.82
CA GLY A 236 2.50 20.74 -13.65
C GLY A 236 1.20 21.27 -13.09
N ASN A 237 0.99 21.21 -11.76
CA ASN A 237 -0.30 21.50 -11.11
C ASN A 237 -0.16 22.19 -9.75
N GLY A 238 0.69 23.23 -9.62
CA GLY A 238 0.84 23.93 -8.33
C GLY A 238 1.52 23.06 -7.26
N ASP A 239 1.72 23.57 -6.11
CA ASP A 239 2.52 23.17 -4.96
C ASP A 239 2.41 21.74 -4.39
N SER A 240 2.49 20.70 -5.25
CA SER A 240 2.60 19.31 -4.78
C SER A 240 3.84 19.13 -3.92
N ARG A 241 3.64 18.74 -2.68
CA ARG A 241 4.72 18.54 -1.71
C ARG A 241 5.32 17.15 -1.87
N SER A 242 6.64 17.02 -1.70
CA SER A 242 7.31 15.72 -1.80
C SER A 242 6.75 14.73 -0.76
N TYR A 243 6.69 13.45 -1.11
CA TYR A 243 6.08 12.44 -0.26
C TYR A 243 6.80 12.26 1.08
N ASP A 244 8.11 12.37 1.09
CA ASP A 244 8.95 12.21 2.28
C ASP A 244 8.79 13.40 3.23
N GLU A 245 8.83 14.62 2.74
CA GLU A 245 8.58 15.82 3.53
C GLU A 245 7.16 15.83 4.11
N TRP A 246 6.18 15.53 3.26
CA TRP A 246 4.79 15.51 3.70
C TRP A 246 4.56 14.47 4.80
N THR A 247 5.04 13.24 4.60
CA THR A 247 4.91 12.17 5.58
C THR A 247 5.59 12.51 6.90
N LYS A 248 6.81 13.07 6.84
CA LYS A 248 7.55 13.52 8.03
C LYS A 248 6.75 14.56 8.84
N ASN A 249 6.23 15.58 8.16
CA ASN A 249 5.50 16.66 8.81
C ASN A 249 4.13 16.22 9.34
N PHE A 250 3.42 15.36 8.60
CA PHE A 250 2.19 14.73 9.06
C PHE A 250 2.42 13.91 10.33
N LEU A 251 3.41 13.02 10.35
CA LEU A 251 3.72 12.20 11.52
C LEU A 251 4.17 13.03 12.72
N ALA A 252 4.91 14.13 12.49
CA ALA A 252 5.29 15.08 13.55
C ALA A 252 4.05 15.76 14.15
N ALA A 253 3.11 16.20 13.32
CA ALA A 253 1.85 16.78 13.77
C ALA A 253 0.97 15.74 14.49
N TYR A 254 0.89 14.51 13.97
CA TYR A 254 0.14 13.44 14.59
C TYR A 254 0.66 13.08 15.99
N LYS A 255 1.99 13.01 16.14
CA LYS A 255 2.65 12.77 17.44
C LYS A 255 2.28 13.80 18.50
N GLN A 256 2.09 15.07 18.11
CA GLN A 256 1.71 16.14 19.04
C GLN A 256 0.30 15.96 19.61
N LEU A 257 -0.57 15.19 18.95
CA LEU A 257 -1.92 14.91 19.44
C LEU A 257 -1.92 13.95 20.65
N GLY A 258 -0.86 13.16 20.84
CA GLY A 258 -0.74 12.23 21.96
C GLY A 258 -1.76 11.10 21.96
N VAL A 259 -2.26 10.72 20.79
CA VAL A 259 -3.30 9.69 20.59
C VAL A 259 -2.73 8.42 19.97
N GLU A 260 -3.54 7.35 19.90
CA GLU A 260 -3.17 6.09 19.25
C GLU A 260 -2.90 6.30 17.76
N TYR A 261 -1.77 5.74 17.29
CA TYR A 261 -1.41 5.76 15.88
C TYR A 261 -2.28 4.80 15.05
N PRO A 262 -2.45 5.06 13.73
CA PRO A 262 -3.00 4.08 12.82
C PRO A 262 -2.26 2.74 12.88
N ASP A 263 -2.92 1.65 12.50
CA ASP A 263 -2.34 0.30 12.55
C ASP A 263 -1.32 0.07 11.44
N ALA A 264 -1.42 0.77 10.31
CA ALA A 264 -0.56 0.61 9.15
C ALA A 264 -0.22 1.95 8.49
N GLY A 265 0.93 1.99 7.82
CA GLY A 265 1.27 3.06 6.87
C GLY A 265 0.69 2.77 5.50
N ALA A 266 0.30 3.81 4.75
CA ALA A 266 -0.24 3.73 3.41
C ALA A 266 0.51 4.64 2.44
N PHE A 267 0.72 4.18 1.20
CA PHE A 267 1.36 4.99 0.16
C PHE A 267 1.03 4.47 -1.24
N HIS A 268 1.27 5.30 -2.26
CA HIS A 268 1.10 4.98 -3.67
C HIS A 268 2.47 4.95 -4.38
N PRO A 269 3.13 3.79 -4.46
CA PRO A 269 4.47 3.68 -5.03
C PRO A 269 4.46 3.57 -6.56
N TYR A 270 3.96 4.58 -7.25
CA TYR A 270 4.17 4.69 -8.68
C TYR A 270 5.67 4.79 -8.97
N ALA A 271 6.14 4.09 -10.00
CA ALA A 271 7.57 4.01 -10.30
C ALA A 271 8.16 5.37 -10.68
N ALA A 272 7.35 6.25 -11.28
CA ALA A 272 7.72 7.63 -11.59
C ALA A 272 6.49 8.52 -11.67
N ARG A 273 6.71 9.82 -11.69
CA ARG A 273 5.73 10.79 -12.16
C ARG A 273 5.45 10.54 -13.63
N THR A 274 4.23 10.19 -13.89
CA THR A 274 3.79 9.51 -15.09
C THR A 274 3.40 10.45 -16.22
N TRP A 275 3.37 11.75 -15.97
CA TRP A 275 2.88 12.72 -16.95
C TRP A 275 3.81 12.97 -18.12
N ASN A 276 5.12 12.77 -17.96
CA ASN A 276 6.14 13.19 -18.93
C ASN A 276 7.20 12.14 -19.22
N LEU A 277 7.09 10.91 -18.70
CA LEU A 277 8.07 9.87 -18.93
C LEU A 277 7.54 8.86 -19.94
N ASN A 278 8.19 8.81 -21.08
CA ASN A 278 7.93 7.82 -22.12
C ASN A 278 9.28 7.22 -22.56
N PRO A 279 9.51 5.93 -22.26
CA PRO A 279 8.62 4.98 -21.58
C PRO A 279 8.60 5.16 -20.04
N VAL A 280 7.51 4.71 -19.39
CA VAL A 280 7.38 4.64 -17.93
C VAL A 280 8.45 3.71 -17.38
N PRO A 281 9.25 4.12 -16.35
CA PRO A 281 10.27 3.26 -15.77
C PRO A 281 9.67 2.00 -15.15
N PHE A 282 10.37 0.89 -15.28
CA PHE A 282 10.03 -0.32 -14.54
C PHE A 282 10.24 -0.14 -13.03
N PRO A 283 9.56 -0.94 -12.18
CA PRO A 283 9.60 -0.79 -10.72
C PRO A 283 11.00 -0.79 -10.12
N GLU A 284 11.93 -1.54 -10.69
CA GLU A 284 13.32 -1.65 -10.26
C GLU A 284 14.25 -0.59 -10.85
N THR A 285 13.74 0.26 -11.74
CA THR A 285 14.57 1.28 -12.42
C THR A 285 13.95 2.66 -12.28
N PHE A 286 14.76 3.68 -12.51
CA PHE A 286 14.31 5.06 -12.64
C PHE A 286 14.86 5.68 -13.93
N ALA A 287 14.00 6.30 -14.73
CA ALA A 287 14.40 6.94 -15.97
C ALA A 287 15.34 8.11 -15.71
N GLY A 288 16.51 8.09 -16.34
CA GLY A 288 17.48 9.18 -16.31
C GLY A 288 18.48 9.15 -15.16
N SER A 289 18.42 8.18 -14.24
CA SER A 289 19.42 7.99 -13.20
C SER A 289 20.29 6.76 -13.44
N ALA A 290 21.53 6.78 -12.91
CA ALA A 290 22.39 5.60 -12.81
C ALA A 290 21.86 4.56 -11.80
N CYS A 291 20.76 4.88 -11.13
CA CYS A 291 20.10 4.05 -10.14
C CYS A 291 19.37 2.87 -10.80
N ARG A 292 20.10 1.82 -11.07
CA ARG A 292 19.57 0.52 -11.49
C ARG A 292 19.54 -0.49 -10.36
N ALA A 293 20.05 -0.12 -9.20
CA ALA A 293 20.25 -1.02 -8.10
C ALA A 293 19.12 -0.97 -7.10
N ASN A 294 18.84 -2.12 -6.55
CA ASN A 294 17.96 -2.39 -5.42
C ASN A 294 18.60 -1.88 -4.11
N THR A 295 18.92 -0.60 -4.05
CA THR A 295 19.61 -0.01 -2.90
C THR A 295 18.85 1.19 -2.37
N PRO A 296 18.97 1.49 -1.04
CA PRO A 296 18.46 2.71 -0.44
C PRO A 296 19.01 4.00 -1.08
N GLU A 297 20.15 3.89 -1.80
CA GLU A 297 20.73 5.00 -2.52
C GLU A 297 19.95 5.38 -3.79
N CYS A 298 18.96 4.58 -4.16
CA CYS A 298 18.07 4.85 -5.29
C CYS A 298 16.63 5.10 -4.82
N PRO A 299 16.34 6.23 -4.17
CA PRO A 299 15.07 6.48 -3.47
C PRO A 299 13.84 6.51 -4.38
N ASP A 300 14.05 6.72 -5.67
CA ASP A 300 12.94 6.82 -6.64
C ASP A 300 12.52 5.48 -7.27
N THR A 301 13.26 4.40 -7.04
CA THR A 301 12.81 3.05 -7.40
C THR A 301 11.72 2.58 -6.45
N LEU A 302 10.94 1.57 -6.84
CA LEU A 302 9.93 0.98 -5.97
C LEU A 302 10.51 0.55 -4.61
N LEU A 303 11.66 -0.11 -4.63
CA LEU A 303 12.31 -0.60 -3.41
C LEU A 303 12.87 0.54 -2.55
N GLY A 304 13.41 1.57 -3.19
CA GLY A 304 13.84 2.79 -2.51
C GLY A 304 12.69 3.52 -1.83
N LYS A 305 11.54 3.65 -2.50
CA LYS A 305 10.32 4.24 -1.92
C LYS A 305 9.78 3.43 -0.74
N ILE A 306 9.79 2.10 -0.84
CA ILE A 306 9.41 1.23 0.29
C ILE A 306 10.34 1.44 1.48
N ALA A 307 11.66 1.47 1.26
CA ALA A 307 12.65 1.70 2.30
C ALA A 307 12.50 3.08 2.94
N THR A 308 12.31 4.12 2.14
CA THR A 308 12.09 5.49 2.61
C THR A 308 10.82 5.58 3.46
N MET A 309 9.69 5.05 3.00
CA MET A 309 8.44 5.09 3.76
C MET A 309 8.56 4.34 5.10
N ARG A 310 9.21 3.18 5.13
CA ARG A 310 9.46 2.47 6.40
C ARG A 310 10.30 3.28 7.37
N SER A 311 11.38 3.88 6.88
CA SER A 311 12.23 4.76 7.71
C SER A 311 11.45 5.97 8.26
N LEU A 312 10.57 6.56 7.47
CA LEU A 312 9.73 7.68 7.92
C LEU A 312 8.72 7.23 8.99
N LEU A 313 8.05 6.10 8.79
CA LEU A 313 7.11 5.52 9.77
C LEU A 313 7.83 5.22 11.08
N GLU A 314 9.00 4.57 11.03
CA GLU A 314 9.79 4.24 12.21
C GLU A 314 10.20 5.49 13.00
N LYS A 315 10.78 6.49 12.32
CA LYS A 315 11.16 7.77 12.93
C LYS A 315 9.97 8.58 13.43
N GLY A 316 8.82 8.42 12.81
CA GLY A 316 7.56 9.10 13.14
C GLY A 316 6.77 8.46 14.30
N GLY A 317 7.23 7.34 14.89
CA GLY A 317 6.58 6.68 16.02
C GLY A 317 5.72 5.47 15.63
N MET A 318 5.81 5.00 14.39
CA MET A 318 5.08 3.84 13.86
C MET A 318 6.02 2.65 13.57
N ALA A 319 7.09 2.48 14.37
CA ALA A 319 8.03 1.38 14.22
C ALA A 319 7.32 0.02 14.25
N GLY A 320 7.68 -0.88 13.35
CA GLY A 320 7.11 -2.23 13.25
C GLY A 320 5.68 -2.31 12.68
N LYS A 321 5.04 -1.18 12.40
CA LYS A 321 3.73 -1.17 11.75
C LYS A 321 3.84 -1.63 10.29
N PRO A 322 2.88 -2.42 9.76
CA PRO A 322 2.88 -2.85 8.37
C PRO A 322 2.76 -1.66 7.40
N LEU A 323 3.30 -1.84 6.20
CA LEU A 323 3.19 -0.87 5.10
C LEU A 323 2.30 -1.46 4.01
N TRP A 324 1.32 -0.69 3.53
CA TRP A 324 0.41 -1.04 2.45
C TRP A 324 0.64 -0.14 1.24
N ALA A 325 0.81 -0.73 0.08
CA ALA A 325 0.76 -0.02 -1.20
C ALA A 325 -0.69 0.04 -1.66
N THR A 326 -1.37 1.12 -1.28
CA THR A 326 -2.82 1.25 -1.45
C THR A 326 -3.24 1.65 -2.85
N GLU A 327 -2.28 2.02 -3.70
CA GLU A 327 -2.45 2.27 -5.13
C GLU A 327 -1.12 2.12 -5.85
N GLY A 328 -1.15 1.71 -7.11
CA GLY A 328 0.00 1.70 -7.99
C GLY A 328 -0.28 1.06 -9.32
N GLY A 329 0.47 1.48 -10.32
CA GLY A 329 0.36 1.07 -11.71
C GLY A 329 1.43 1.79 -12.52
N TRP A 330 1.30 1.82 -13.87
CA TRP A 330 2.18 2.66 -14.68
C TRP A 330 1.65 4.10 -14.86
N GLY A 331 0.38 4.38 -14.55
CA GLY A 331 -0.12 5.71 -14.18
C GLY A 331 -0.62 6.61 -15.29
N THR A 332 -0.29 6.43 -16.56
CA THR A 332 -0.76 7.29 -17.66
C THR A 332 -1.18 6.54 -18.92
N ASN A 333 -1.81 7.25 -19.84
CA ASN A 333 -2.31 6.68 -21.08
C ASN A 333 -1.18 6.52 -22.09
N GLY A 334 -0.94 5.31 -22.56
CA GLY A 334 -0.13 5.04 -23.74
C GLY A 334 1.38 4.91 -23.54
N GLU A 335 1.89 5.07 -22.33
CA GLU A 335 3.34 4.96 -22.07
C GLU A 335 3.88 3.52 -22.04
N LEU A 336 3.01 2.53 -21.91
CA LEU A 336 3.34 1.13 -22.09
C LEU A 336 2.41 0.51 -23.15
N PRO A 337 2.60 0.81 -24.44
CA PRO A 337 1.68 0.37 -25.50
C PRO A 337 1.79 -1.13 -25.79
N ASP A 338 2.93 -1.77 -25.49
CA ASP A 338 3.17 -3.19 -25.74
C ASP A 338 2.53 -4.04 -24.60
N PRO A 339 1.58 -4.95 -24.91
CA PRO A 339 0.90 -5.78 -23.92
C PRO A 339 1.83 -6.76 -23.20
N ASP A 340 2.94 -7.19 -23.78
CA ASP A 340 3.92 -8.05 -23.12
C ASP A 340 4.77 -7.25 -22.12
N VAL A 341 5.07 -5.99 -22.44
CA VAL A 341 5.74 -5.06 -21.51
C VAL A 341 4.83 -4.75 -20.32
N GLN A 342 3.52 -4.53 -20.55
CA GLN A 342 2.53 -4.36 -19.49
C GLN A 342 2.47 -5.58 -18.55
N ALA A 343 2.42 -6.79 -19.12
CA ALA A 343 2.41 -8.03 -18.35
C ALA A 343 3.69 -8.18 -17.48
N ALA A 344 4.85 -7.83 -18.04
CA ALA A 344 6.12 -7.83 -17.32
C ALA A 344 6.10 -6.83 -16.15
N TYR A 345 5.59 -5.63 -16.37
CA TYR A 345 5.50 -4.59 -15.36
C TYR A 345 4.67 -5.03 -14.14
N VAL A 346 3.44 -5.53 -14.38
CA VAL A 346 2.55 -6.03 -13.33
C VAL A 346 3.22 -7.09 -12.49
N ALA A 347 3.84 -8.08 -13.15
CA ALA A 347 4.49 -9.19 -12.46
C ALA A 347 5.64 -8.71 -11.56
N ARG A 348 6.52 -7.86 -12.08
CA ARG A 348 7.66 -7.33 -11.33
C ARG A 348 7.21 -6.46 -10.16
N TRP A 349 6.21 -5.59 -10.38
CA TRP A 349 5.66 -4.73 -9.35
C TRP A 349 5.11 -5.52 -8.16
N LEU A 350 4.34 -6.59 -8.43
CA LEU A 350 3.76 -7.44 -7.38
C LEU A 350 4.83 -8.27 -6.66
N ILE A 351 5.74 -8.91 -7.42
CA ILE A 351 6.80 -9.77 -6.86
C ILE A 351 7.72 -8.95 -5.95
N LEU A 352 8.17 -7.78 -6.40
CA LEU A 352 9.08 -6.91 -5.64
C LEU A 352 8.43 -6.40 -4.35
N GLN A 353 7.16 -6.01 -4.38
CA GLN A 353 6.46 -5.58 -3.17
C GLN A 353 6.29 -6.71 -2.17
N ALA A 354 5.86 -7.89 -2.64
CA ALA A 354 5.71 -9.06 -1.79
C ALA A 354 7.04 -9.47 -1.13
N SER A 355 8.12 -9.51 -1.92
CA SER A 355 9.45 -9.86 -1.41
C SER A 355 10.01 -8.83 -0.42
N SER A 356 9.56 -7.58 -0.53
CA SER A 356 9.92 -6.50 0.40
C SER A 356 9.04 -6.48 1.65
N GLY A 357 8.10 -7.42 1.82
CA GLY A 357 7.22 -7.49 2.97
C GLY A 357 6.19 -6.35 3.05
N VAL A 358 5.77 -5.78 1.92
CA VAL A 358 4.57 -4.96 1.85
C VAL A 358 3.38 -5.87 2.17
N ALA A 359 2.50 -5.43 3.07
CA ALA A 359 1.45 -6.30 3.59
C ALA A 359 0.26 -6.47 2.64
N ARG A 360 -0.08 -5.42 1.89
CA ARG A 360 -1.09 -5.43 0.82
C ARG A 360 -0.64 -4.51 -0.32
N ALA A 361 -0.94 -4.90 -1.56
CA ALA A 361 -0.57 -4.16 -2.76
C ALA A 361 -1.77 -4.07 -3.71
N TYR A 362 -2.33 -2.86 -3.85
CA TYR A 362 -3.51 -2.61 -4.65
C TYR A 362 -3.13 -2.08 -6.02
N TRP A 363 -3.52 -2.81 -7.04
CA TRP A 363 -3.30 -2.40 -8.42
C TRP A 363 -4.35 -1.37 -8.87
N PHE A 364 -3.90 -0.25 -9.41
CA PHE A 364 -4.71 0.77 -10.03
C PHE A 364 -4.48 0.76 -11.56
N MET A 365 -5.45 0.19 -12.34
CA MET A 365 -6.76 -0.31 -11.90
C MET A 365 -7.25 -1.45 -12.81
N TRP A 366 -8.35 -2.10 -12.45
CA TRP A 366 -8.96 -3.13 -13.30
C TRP A 366 -9.51 -2.57 -14.60
N ASP A 367 -10.36 -1.54 -14.52
CA ASP A 367 -11.05 -0.92 -15.63
C ASP A 367 -10.77 0.58 -15.71
N ASN A 368 -10.38 1.07 -16.87
CA ASN A 368 -10.20 2.49 -17.15
C ASN A 368 -11.14 2.97 -18.26
N GLY A 369 -12.44 2.90 -18.00
CA GLY A 369 -13.44 3.43 -18.91
C GLY A 369 -13.49 2.78 -20.30
N GLY A 370 -12.95 1.55 -20.45
CA GLY A 370 -12.86 0.85 -21.73
C GLY A 370 -11.51 1.04 -22.43
N ASP A 371 -10.58 1.84 -21.87
CA ASP A 371 -9.19 1.91 -22.33
C ASP A 371 -8.29 1.11 -21.37
N ALA A 372 -7.93 -0.09 -21.78
CA ALA A 372 -7.07 -0.99 -21.00
C ALA A 372 -5.60 -0.53 -20.91
N ARG A 373 -5.19 0.51 -21.61
CA ARG A 373 -3.81 1.00 -21.61
C ARG A 373 -3.56 2.05 -20.54
N GLY A 374 -4.56 2.90 -20.29
CA GLY A 374 -4.44 3.97 -19.32
C GLY A 374 -4.46 3.48 -17.88
N TRP A 375 -3.66 4.11 -17.02
CA TRP A 375 -3.62 3.89 -15.59
C TRP A 375 -3.48 2.42 -15.15
N GLY A 376 -2.75 1.61 -15.94
CA GLY A 376 -2.57 0.21 -15.61
C GLY A 376 -3.79 -0.68 -15.91
N GLY A 377 -4.73 -0.25 -16.75
CA GLY A 377 -5.95 -0.99 -17.07
C GLY A 377 -5.70 -2.43 -17.48
N MET A 378 -6.43 -3.37 -16.85
CA MET A 378 -6.31 -4.82 -17.08
C MET A 378 -7.47 -5.41 -17.87
N TRP A 379 -8.55 -4.67 -18.01
CA TRP A 379 -9.76 -5.08 -18.70
C TRP A 379 -10.27 -3.97 -19.61
N ASP A 380 -10.74 -4.34 -20.82
CA ASP A 380 -11.48 -3.46 -21.70
C ASP A 380 -12.83 -4.07 -22.08
N GLY A 381 -13.83 -3.20 -22.27
CA GLY A 381 -15.19 -3.62 -22.55
C GLY A 381 -15.40 -4.34 -23.90
N ARG A 382 -14.39 -4.36 -24.78
CA ARG A 382 -14.46 -4.97 -26.12
C ARG A 382 -13.75 -6.32 -26.16
N ASN A 383 -12.53 -6.38 -25.58
CA ASN A 383 -11.61 -7.50 -25.72
C ASN A 383 -11.51 -8.34 -24.41
N GLY A 384 -12.14 -7.88 -23.34
CA GLY A 384 -12.08 -8.55 -22.03
C GLY A 384 -10.74 -8.30 -21.31
N ILE A 385 -10.24 -9.35 -20.64
CA ILE A 385 -8.98 -9.30 -19.91
C ILE A 385 -7.78 -9.23 -20.86
N ASN A 386 -6.84 -8.32 -20.59
CA ASN A 386 -5.61 -8.21 -21.38
C ASN A 386 -4.46 -9.05 -20.76
N LYS A 387 -3.27 -9.05 -21.42
CA LYS A 387 -2.09 -9.79 -20.94
C LYS A 387 -1.64 -9.37 -19.54
N ALA A 388 -1.79 -8.09 -19.16
CA ALA A 388 -1.46 -7.60 -17.82
C ALA A 388 -2.37 -8.21 -16.75
N GLY A 389 -3.68 -8.29 -17.02
CA GLY A 389 -4.63 -8.95 -16.13
C GLY A 389 -4.37 -10.46 -16.00
N VAL A 390 -4.05 -11.13 -17.10
CA VAL A 390 -3.63 -12.55 -17.06
C VAL A 390 -2.38 -12.72 -16.20
N ALA A 391 -1.37 -11.87 -16.39
CA ALA A 391 -0.13 -11.89 -15.62
C ALA A 391 -0.38 -11.66 -14.11
N TYR A 392 -1.29 -10.75 -13.75
CA TYR A 392 -1.70 -10.54 -12.35
C TYR A 392 -2.22 -11.85 -11.73
N GLY A 393 -3.12 -12.54 -12.43
CA GLY A 393 -3.65 -13.82 -11.97
C GLY A 393 -2.58 -14.92 -11.86
N GLN A 394 -1.60 -14.96 -12.78
CA GLN A 394 -0.49 -15.90 -12.68
C GLN A 394 0.39 -15.62 -11.47
N VAL A 395 0.75 -14.36 -11.22
CA VAL A 395 1.56 -14.00 -10.05
C VAL A 395 0.81 -14.29 -8.74
N TYR A 396 -0.51 -14.08 -8.69
CA TYR A 396 -1.33 -14.52 -7.57
C TYR A 396 -1.13 -16.02 -7.29
N ASN A 397 -1.26 -16.87 -8.33
CA ASN A 397 -1.08 -18.31 -8.20
C ASN A 397 0.35 -18.71 -7.78
N TRP A 398 1.35 -17.94 -8.20
CA TRP A 398 2.74 -18.17 -7.83
C TRP A 398 3.02 -17.85 -6.35
N LEU A 399 2.44 -16.77 -5.84
CA LEU A 399 2.83 -16.21 -4.56
C LEU A 399 1.89 -16.55 -3.40
N VAL A 400 0.58 -16.70 -3.61
CA VAL A 400 -0.35 -17.02 -2.50
C VAL A 400 0.01 -18.35 -1.86
N GLY A 401 0.16 -18.34 -0.53
CA GLY A 401 0.61 -19.48 0.27
C GLY A 401 2.11 -19.77 0.20
N ALA A 402 2.87 -18.98 -0.54
CA ALA A 402 4.33 -19.05 -0.58
C ALA A 402 4.97 -18.01 0.34
N SER A 403 6.22 -18.26 0.73
CA SER A 403 7.05 -17.34 1.49
C SER A 403 8.34 -17.06 0.73
N PHE A 404 8.81 -15.83 0.75
CA PHE A 404 10.16 -15.49 0.27
C PHE A 404 11.18 -15.94 1.31
N THR A 405 12.25 -16.64 0.87
CA THR A 405 13.33 -17.06 1.75
C THR A 405 14.28 -15.91 2.08
N LYS A 406 14.32 -14.92 1.20
CA LYS A 406 15.05 -13.65 1.31
C LYS A 406 14.43 -12.64 0.34
N PRO A 407 14.68 -11.33 0.49
CA PRO A 407 14.29 -10.34 -0.49
C PRO A 407 14.85 -10.67 -1.89
N CYS A 408 14.13 -10.25 -2.94
CA CYS A 408 14.63 -10.34 -4.31
C CYS A 408 15.96 -9.59 -4.43
N SER A 409 16.84 -10.12 -5.26
CA SER A 409 18.13 -9.51 -5.54
C SER A 409 18.45 -9.55 -7.03
N SER A 410 19.32 -8.65 -7.49
CA SER A 410 19.82 -8.66 -8.84
C SER A 410 21.33 -8.89 -8.87
N ASP A 411 21.76 -9.65 -9.86
CA ASP A 411 23.15 -9.68 -10.30
C ASP A 411 23.18 -9.11 -11.72
N HIS A 412 23.85 -7.95 -11.88
CA HIS A 412 23.70 -7.10 -13.06
C HIS A 412 22.21 -6.78 -13.31
N ASP A 413 21.66 -7.19 -14.44
CA ASP A 413 20.24 -6.95 -14.78
C ASP A 413 19.37 -8.21 -14.56
N VAL A 414 19.92 -9.30 -14.04
CA VAL A 414 19.19 -10.54 -13.78
C VAL A 414 18.65 -10.55 -12.36
N TRP A 415 17.36 -10.48 -12.22
CA TRP A 415 16.64 -10.51 -10.95
C TRP A 415 16.25 -11.93 -10.58
N THR A 416 16.40 -12.27 -9.31
CA THR A 416 16.02 -13.57 -8.74
C THR A 416 15.29 -13.40 -7.42
N CYS A 417 14.23 -14.19 -7.24
CA CYS A 417 13.36 -14.17 -6.07
C CYS A 417 13.07 -15.61 -5.65
N ASP A 418 13.71 -16.08 -4.59
CA ASP A 418 13.52 -17.44 -4.08
C ASP A 418 12.32 -17.55 -3.18
N ILE A 419 11.40 -18.44 -3.51
CA ILE A 419 10.17 -18.71 -2.76
C ILE A 419 10.06 -20.20 -2.40
N SER A 420 9.35 -20.45 -1.30
CA SER A 420 9.09 -21.78 -0.79
C SER A 420 7.64 -21.93 -0.32
N ARG A 421 7.17 -23.18 -0.26
CA ARG A 421 5.89 -23.54 0.39
C ARG A 421 6.12 -24.74 1.30
N PRO A 422 5.20 -24.99 2.26
CA PRO A 422 5.19 -26.22 3.03
C PRO A 422 5.26 -27.46 2.13
N GLY A 423 5.87 -28.54 2.62
CA GLY A 423 6.03 -29.77 1.86
C GLY A 423 7.28 -29.80 0.94
N GLY A 424 8.22 -28.87 1.11
CA GLY A 424 9.51 -28.89 0.40
C GLY A 424 9.47 -28.26 -1.00
N TYR A 425 8.34 -27.66 -1.41
CA TYR A 425 8.28 -26.92 -2.67
C TYR A 425 9.24 -25.72 -2.66
N ARG A 426 10.05 -25.62 -3.69
CA ARG A 426 10.93 -24.47 -3.95
C ARG A 426 10.73 -23.98 -5.37
N ALA A 427 10.73 -22.66 -5.52
CA ALA A 427 10.66 -22.02 -6.82
C ALA A 427 11.50 -20.74 -6.84
N ARG A 428 11.77 -20.24 -8.04
CA ARG A 428 12.49 -19.00 -8.26
C ARG A 428 11.81 -18.20 -9.36
N ALA A 429 11.30 -17.03 -9.05
CA ALA A 429 10.95 -16.07 -10.08
C ALA A 429 12.23 -15.42 -10.61
N VAL A 430 12.37 -15.35 -11.95
CA VAL A 430 13.56 -14.79 -12.60
C VAL A 430 13.17 -14.00 -13.85
N TRP A 431 13.87 -12.88 -14.07
CA TRP A 431 13.75 -12.06 -15.29
C TRP A 431 15.04 -11.32 -15.56
N ASN A 432 15.20 -10.82 -16.82
CA ASN A 432 16.29 -9.94 -17.20
C ASN A 432 15.77 -8.53 -17.47
N ALA A 433 16.26 -7.55 -16.72
CA ALA A 433 15.82 -6.16 -16.79
C ALA A 433 16.59 -5.30 -17.82
N ALA A 434 17.66 -5.82 -18.45
CA ALA A 434 18.54 -5.08 -19.35
C ALA A 434 17.80 -4.43 -20.53
N LYS A 435 16.78 -5.09 -21.04
CA LYS A 435 15.97 -4.67 -22.20
C LYS A 435 14.48 -4.70 -21.89
N SER A 436 14.08 -4.05 -20.80
CA SER A 436 12.73 -4.14 -20.25
C SER A 436 11.61 -3.76 -21.21
N TYR A 437 11.88 -2.89 -22.18
CA TYR A 437 10.89 -2.45 -23.18
C TYR A 437 10.91 -3.25 -24.48
N ASP A 438 11.81 -4.23 -24.60
CA ASP A 438 11.90 -5.11 -25.75
C ASP A 438 11.61 -6.56 -25.34
N PRO A 439 10.35 -7.00 -25.43
CA PRO A 439 9.96 -8.33 -24.95
C PRO A 439 10.48 -9.47 -25.81
N GLN A 440 11.12 -9.19 -26.95
CA GLN A 440 11.73 -10.18 -27.85
C GLN A 440 13.17 -10.52 -27.44
N VAL A 441 13.84 -9.63 -26.71
CA VAL A 441 15.22 -9.85 -26.29
C VAL A 441 15.24 -10.81 -25.11
N THR A 442 15.98 -11.88 -25.27
CA THR A 442 16.19 -12.91 -24.25
C THR A 442 17.66 -13.24 -24.08
N SER A 443 18.02 -13.77 -22.92
CA SER A 443 19.35 -14.27 -22.59
C SER A 443 19.28 -15.64 -21.93
N LYS A 444 20.34 -16.43 -22.02
CA LYS A 444 20.44 -17.73 -21.33
C LYS A 444 20.63 -17.51 -19.83
N TYR A 445 19.89 -18.25 -19.04
CA TYR A 445 20.02 -18.33 -17.59
C TYR A 445 20.30 -19.78 -17.18
N ALA A 446 21.37 -19.99 -16.42
CA ALA A 446 21.72 -21.31 -15.91
C ALA A 446 20.86 -21.63 -14.68
N THR A 447 20.04 -22.68 -14.76
CA THR A 447 19.20 -23.17 -13.67
C THR A 447 19.88 -24.21 -12.81
N GLY A 448 20.97 -24.79 -13.32
CA GLY A 448 21.56 -26.01 -12.74
C GLY A 448 20.57 -27.16 -12.80
N ASN A 449 20.63 -28.05 -11.81
CA ASN A 449 19.73 -29.19 -11.64
C ASN A 449 18.63 -28.90 -10.60
N ASP A 450 18.53 -27.68 -10.12
CA ASP A 450 17.61 -27.33 -9.03
C ASP A 450 16.15 -27.28 -9.47
N PHE A 451 15.92 -26.98 -10.76
CA PHE A 451 14.59 -26.82 -11.32
C PHE A 451 14.41 -27.69 -12.56
N SER A 452 13.23 -28.28 -12.73
CA SER A 452 12.91 -29.17 -13.86
C SER A 452 11.86 -28.60 -14.82
N GLN A 453 11.17 -27.53 -14.41
CA GLN A 453 10.14 -26.88 -15.21
C GLN A 453 10.05 -25.40 -14.90
N TYR A 454 9.38 -24.65 -15.78
CA TYR A 454 9.01 -23.26 -15.52
C TYR A 454 7.59 -22.97 -15.97
N ARG A 455 7.02 -21.91 -15.38
CA ARG A 455 5.73 -21.31 -15.80
C ARG A 455 5.99 -19.90 -16.32
N ASP A 456 5.19 -19.48 -17.28
CA ASP A 456 5.20 -18.12 -17.80
C ASP A 456 3.97 -17.31 -17.34
N LEU A 457 3.96 -16.00 -17.67
CA LEU A 457 2.88 -15.08 -17.31
C LEU A 457 1.58 -15.29 -18.12
N ALA A 458 1.59 -16.13 -19.14
CA ALA A 458 0.39 -16.53 -19.90
C ALA A 458 -0.25 -17.81 -19.34
N GLY A 459 0.37 -18.44 -18.34
CA GLY A 459 -0.07 -19.70 -17.74
C GLY A 459 0.54 -20.94 -18.41
N GLY A 460 1.44 -20.76 -19.37
CA GLY A 460 2.19 -21.84 -20.00
C GLY A 460 3.11 -22.54 -19.01
N LYS A 461 3.31 -23.87 -19.21
CA LYS A 461 4.22 -24.69 -18.43
C LYS A 461 5.13 -25.45 -19.37
N SER A 462 6.43 -25.41 -19.13
CA SER A 462 7.45 -26.05 -19.96
C SER A 462 8.51 -26.74 -19.12
N SER A 463 9.03 -27.87 -19.63
CA SER A 463 10.15 -28.56 -19.00
C SER A 463 11.46 -27.86 -19.28
N ILE A 464 12.38 -27.93 -18.31
CA ILE A 464 13.76 -27.44 -18.46
C ILE A 464 14.64 -28.60 -18.89
N SER A 465 15.34 -28.46 -20.00
CA SER A 465 16.33 -29.42 -20.49
C SER A 465 17.71 -28.78 -20.55
N GLY A 466 18.75 -29.56 -20.23
CA GLY A 466 20.15 -29.08 -20.27
C GLY A 466 20.48 -27.99 -19.24
N GLY A 467 19.73 -27.87 -18.15
CA GLY A 467 20.02 -26.96 -17.04
C GLY A 467 20.02 -25.46 -17.40
N THR A 468 19.33 -25.06 -18.46
CA THR A 468 19.26 -23.67 -18.90
C THR A 468 17.85 -23.31 -19.41
N VAL A 469 17.47 -22.03 -19.25
CA VAL A 469 16.24 -21.44 -19.81
C VAL A 469 16.55 -20.10 -20.46
N MET A 470 15.68 -19.64 -21.33
CA MET A 470 15.72 -18.28 -21.85
C MET A 470 14.91 -17.37 -20.92
N ILE A 471 15.50 -16.28 -20.48
CA ILE A 471 14.87 -15.24 -19.68
C ILE A 471 14.87 -13.91 -20.44
N GLY A 472 13.84 -13.12 -20.24
CA GLY A 472 13.70 -11.79 -20.85
C GLY A 472 12.99 -10.85 -19.89
N THR A 473 12.32 -9.83 -20.42
CA THR A 473 11.61 -8.84 -19.61
C THR A 473 10.48 -9.43 -18.78
N LYS A 474 9.77 -10.45 -19.29
CA LYS A 474 8.71 -11.16 -18.56
C LYS A 474 9.32 -12.10 -17.53
N ALA A 475 8.88 -11.99 -16.27
CA ALA A 475 9.26 -12.96 -15.25
C ALA A 475 8.75 -14.37 -15.62
N ILE A 476 9.55 -15.39 -15.34
CA ILE A 476 9.13 -16.78 -15.34
C ILE A 476 9.36 -17.37 -13.94
N LEU A 477 8.57 -18.39 -13.59
CA LEU A 477 8.72 -19.11 -12.34
C LEU A 477 9.37 -20.47 -12.58
N LEU A 478 10.61 -20.65 -12.16
CA LEU A 478 11.29 -21.92 -12.15
C LEU A 478 10.79 -22.75 -10.95
N GLU A 479 10.52 -24.04 -11.14
CA GLU A 479 9.96 -24.90 -10.10
C GLU A 479 10.69 -26.21 -9.97
N THR A 480 10.81 -26.70 -8.71
CA THR A 480 11.17 -28.10 -8.43
C THR A 480 9.95 -28.98 -8.66
N PRO A 481 10.12 -30.24 -9.13
CA PRO A 481 9.04 -31.19 -9.12
C PRO A 481 8.72 -31.56 -7.67
N GLY A 482 7.51 -31.28 -7.22
CA GLY A 482 7.05 -31.57 -5.87
C GLY A 482 5.55 -31.79 -5.81
N PRO A 483 5.05 -32.47 -4.77
CA PRO A 483 3.61 -32.61 -4.59
C PRO A 483 2.99 -31.22 -4.34
N SER A 484 2.03 -30.85 -5.19
CA SER A 484 1.22 -29.64 -5.19
C SER A 484 1.95 -28.33 -5.43
N SER A 485 2.17 -27.99 -6.71
CA SER A 485 2.50 -26.65 -7.20
C SER A 485 1.30 -25.68 -7.21
N GLU A 486 0.10 -26.13 -6.82
CA GLU A 486 -1.11 -25.30 -6.83
C GLU A 486 -1.57 -24.94 -5.41
N PRO A 487 -2.06 -23.69 -5.19
CA PRO A 487 -2.71 -23.35 -3.93
C PRO A 487 -3.93 -24.27 -3.74
N ARG A 488 -4.06 -24.86 -2.55
CA ARG A 488 -5.30 -25.55 -2.18
C ARG A 488 -6.44 -24.53 -2.23
N LYS A 489 -7.49 -24.86 -2.98
CA LYS A 489 -8.71 -24.06 -3.08
C LYS A 489 -9.37 -23.84 -1.72
#